data_8089a9040b3a2c690ca4e1ab8aa3254b
#
_entry.id   8089a9040b3a2c690ca4e1ab8aa3254b
#
_cell.length_a   1.000
_cell.length_b   1.000
_cell.length_c   1.000
_cell.angle_alpha   90.00
_cell.angle_beta   90.00
_cell.angle_gamma   90.00
#
_symmetry.space_group_name_H-M   'P 1'
#
loop_
_entity.id
_entity.type
_entity.pdbx_description
1 polymer ?
#
loop_
_entity_poly.entity_id
_entity_poly.type
_entity_poly.pdbx_seq_one_letter_code
_entity_poly.pdbx_strand_id
1 'polypeptide(L)'
;MFLIMATALTLRPVSAATETIVILVSDNEADCALANYIANLTGDVNIVVVKTHWGVYDPNITAEIISYAPDEVIIIGGPVAVPEEYVEDLQNLGISVERWWGQNRYETDLAVIKNATVRFQLQLQNRVILVAGTDLAGIEKALQLAIRERAMIVLVNQTTNITKIMERLRLRAGNFTIMGTPFTNQTMLRIREQLREHLKECNCTEIHVNMTAERALEAIQVAEKALTTAKELAENTTNPAVENILTIAEKQLEDAKDAYNSGKYGLAYGLAIAAKSKAEVVTRLAGEDIRKMIMRNTKMKLERELVRVEAQIRVMERLGVNVTVALQLMEQIKAAIRNGDYDTAQELMIKLREELRTCYLAGRGIIKGKAHMPVRRREQP
;
A
#
# COMPACT_ATOMS: atom_id res chain seq x y z
N MET A 1 22.33 -64.58 -24.64
CA MET A 1 21.16 -63.67 -24.67
C MET A 1 21.21 -62.77 -23.41
N PHE A 2 21.86 -61.60 -23.50
CA PHE A 2 22.04 -60.70 -22.39
C PHE A 2 20.86 -59.72 -22.36
N LEU A 3 20.11 -59.72 -21.26
CA LEU A 3 18.97 -58.81 -21.02
C LEU A 3 19.51 -57.52 -20.40
N ILE A 4 19.53 -56.42 -21.16
CA ILE A 4 19.87 -55.10 -20.67
C ILE A 4 18.60 -54.54 -20.02
N MET A 5 18.58 -54.49 -18.69
CA MET A 5 17.58 -53.74 -17.94
C MET A 5 17.87 -52.22 -18.04
N ALA A 6 17.09 -51.52 -18.82
CA ALA A 6 17.08 -50.06 -18.84
C ALA A 6 16.34 -49.52 -17.61
N THR A 7 17.08 -48.99 -16.62
CA THR A 7 16.49 -48.25 -15.51
C THR A 7 16.05 -46.88 -16.02
N ALA A 8 14.75 -46.70 -16.19
CA ALA A 8 14.17 -45.38 -16.47
C ALA A 8 14.35 -44.47 -15.24
N LEU A 9 15.28 -43.53 -15.33
CA LEU A 9 15.34 -42.43 -14.38
C LEU A 9 14.07 -41.56 -14.60
N THR A 10 13.11 -41.69 -13.72
CA THR A 10 11.99 -40.73 -13.65
C THR A 10 12.52 -39.40 -13.11
N LEU A 11 12.83 -38.46 -13.99
CA LEU A 11 13.05 -37.09 -13.65
C LEU A 11 11.72 -36.58 -13.04
N ARG A 12 11.69 -36.42 -11.72
CA ARG A 12 10.60 -35.66 -11.07
C ARG A 12 10.67 -34.26 -11.66
N PRO A 13 9.55 -33.67 -12.17
CA PRO A 13 9.55 -32.29 -12.57
C PRO A 13 9.93 -31.47 -11.32
N VAL A 14 11.02 -30.71 -11.40
CA VAL A 14 11.33 -29.67 -10.44
C VAL A 14 10.17 -28.71 -10.56
N SER A 15 9.31 -28.66 -9.55
CA SER A 15 8.27 -27.64 -9.45
C SER A 15 9.00 -26.30 -9.55
N ALA A 16 8.75 -25.58 -10.63
CA ALA A 16 9.26 -24.22 -10.76
C ALA A 16 8.81 -23.47 -9.53
N ALA A 17 9.76 -22.93 -8.77
CA ALA A 17 9.43 -22.14 -7.59
C ALA A 17 8.50 -21.01 -8.05
N THR A 18 7.28 -21.00 -7.53
CA THR A 18 6.29 -19.96 -7.86
C THR A 18 6.88 -18.60 -7.51
N GLU A 19 6.86 -17.70 -8.49
CA GLU A 19 7.27 -16.30 -8.30
C GLU A 19 6.50 -15.69 -7.12
N THR A 20 7.20 -15.06 -6.18
CA THR A 20 6.59 -14.37 -5.05
C THR A 20 6.67 -12.87 -5.29
N ILE A 21 5.51 -12.24 -5.44
CA ILE A 21 5.39 -10.80 -5.58
C ILE A 21 4.81 -10.23 -4.29
N VAL A 22 5.45 -9.20 -3.74
CA VAL A 22 4.89 -8.43 -2.64
C VAL A 22 4.30 -7.14 -3.20
N ILE A 23 3.04 -6.86 -2.87
CA ILE A 23 2.43 -5.55 -3.12
C ILE A 23 2.51 -4.75 -1.82
N LEU A 24 3.34 -3.70 -1.81
CA LEU A 24 3.39 -2.73 -0.71
C LEU A 24 2.42 -1.59 -1.00
N VAL A 25 1.55 -1.31 -0.06
CA VAL A 25 0.50 -0.30 -0.19
C VAL A 25 0.32 0.47 1.11
N SER A 26 -0.13 1.72 1.04
CA SER A 26 -0.54 2.46 2.24
C SER A 26 -1.83 1.88 2.83
N ASP A 27 -2.12 2.16 4.09
CA ASP A 27 -3.37 1.76 4.73
C ASP A 27 -4.57 2.64 4.32
N ASN A 28 -4.40 3.47 3.30
CA ASN A 28 -5.52 4.15 2.65
C ASN A 28 -6.44 3.13 1.99
N GLU A 29 -7.74 3.24 2.25
CA GLU A 29 -8.74 2.27 1.81
C GLU A 29 -8.82 2.10 0.29
N ALA A 30 -8.63 3.17 -0.48
CA ALA A 30 -8.66 3.12 -1.94
C ALA A 30 -7.48 2.30 -2.48
N ASP A 31 -6.26 2.59 -2.01
CA ASP A 31 -5.04 1.90 -2.42
C ASP A 31 -5.06 0.44 -1.95
N CYS A 32 -5.51 0.19 -0.70
CA CYS A 32 -5.71 -1.16 -0.17
C CYS A 32 -6.72 -1.97 -1.00
N ALA A 33 -7.81 -1.34 -1.42
CA ALA A 33 -8.82 -2.02 -2.24
C ALA A 33 -8.22 -2.48 -3.57
N LEU A 34 -7.41 -1.63 -4.22
CA LEU A 34 -6.71 -1.97 -5.46
C LEU A 34 -5.71 -3.11 -5.28
N ALA A 35 -4.90 -3.09 -4.22
CA ALA A 35 -3.95 -4.15 -3.91
C ALA A 35 -4.67 -5.50 -3.71
N ASN A 36 -5.72 -5.52 -2.91
CA ASN A 36 -6.52 -6.71 -2.68
C ASN A 36 -7.25 -7.19 -3.93
N TYR A 37 -7.76 -6.27 -4.76
CA TYR A 37 -8.38 -6.59 -6.04
C TYR A 37 -7.41 -7.35 -6.95
N ILE A 38 -6.19 -6.86 -7.11
CA ILE A 38 -5.15 -7.53 -7.90
C ILE A 38 -4.84 -8.91 -7.32
N ALA A 39 -4.55 -8.99 -6.02
CA ALA A 39 -4.19 -10.25 -5.37
C ALA A 39 -5.29 -11.34 -5.50
N ASN A 40 -6.55 -10.95 -5.53
CA ASN A 40 -7.66 -11.90 -5.70
C ASN A 40 -7.92 -12.31 -7.16
N LEU A 41 -7.52 -11.50 -8.13
CA LEU A 41 -7.73 -11.80 -9.55
C LEU A 41 -6.60 -12.61 -10.19
N THR A 42 -5.41 -12.56 -9.60
CA THR A 42 -4.21 -13.28 -10.06
C THR A 42 -4.10 -14.62 -9.34
N GLY A 43 -4.81 -15.65 -9.85
CA GLY A 43 -4.85 -16.98 -9.20
C GLY A 43 -3.54 -17.78 -9.23
N ASP A 44 -2.69 -17.54 -10.23
CA ASP A 44 -1.51 -18.39 -10.52
C ASP A 44 -0.17 -17.80 -9.99
N VAL A 45 -0.20 -16.59 -9.41
CA VAL A 45 0.98 -15.91 -8.86
C VAL A 45 0.84 -15.77 -7.35
N ASN A 46 1.89 -16.07 -6.60
CA ASN A 46 1.90 -15.87 -5.15
C ASN A 46 2.05 -14.39 -4.82
N ILE A 47 0.92 -13.69 -4.61
CA ILE A 47 0.89 -12.28 -4.25
C ILE A 47 0.64 -12.12 -2.75
N VAL A 48 1.53 -11.40 -2.07
CA VAL A 48 1.40 -11.01 -0.67
C VAL A 48 1.16 -9.51 -0.60
N VAL A 49 0.11 -9.08 0.07
CA VAL A 49 -0.18 -7.64 0.29
C VAL A 49 0.33 -7.23 1.66
N VAL A 50 1.27 -6.29 1.68
CA VAL A 50 1.83 -5.68 2.89
C VAL A 50 1.36 -4.23 2.99
N LYS A 51 0.93 -3.82 4.19
CA LYS A 51 0.38 -2.48 4.43
C LYS A 51 1.33 -1.66 5.28
N THR A 52 1.52 -0.40 4.89
CA THR A 52 2.20 0.61 5.70
C THR A 52 1.25 1.74 6.08
N HIS A 53 1.56 2.49 7.14
CA HIS A 53 0.81 3.71 7.45
C HIS A 53 1.02 4.77 6.38
N TRP A 54 -0.05 5.41 5.96
CA TRP A 54 -0.03 6.44 4.93
C TRP A 54 0.96 7.56 5.27
N GLY A 55 1.92 7.78 4.39
CA GLY A 55 2.94 8.83 4.51
C GLY A 55 4.03 8.59 5.56
N VAL A 56 4.03 7.44 6.24
CA VAL A 56 4.98 7.11 7.30
C VAL A 56 5.85 5.91 6.89
N TYR A 57 7.16 6.05 7.00
CA TYR A 57 8.09 4.95 6.84
C TYR A 57 8.26 4.19 8.17
N ASP A 58 8.07 2.88 8.14
CA ASP A 58 8.32 1.95 9.24
C ASP A 58 9.35 0.88 8.80
N PRO A 59 10.54 0.82 9.42
CA PRO A 59 11.57 -0.17 9.09
C PRO A 59 11.11 -1.62 9.33
N ASN A 60 10.14 -1.86 10.19
CA ASN A 60 9.60 -3.19 10.42
C ASN A 60 8.81 -3.71 9.20
N ILE A 61 8.18 -2.83 8.44
CA ILE A 61 7.51 -3.20 7.19
C ILE A 61 8.53 -3.65 6.14
N THR A 62 9.68 -2.96 6.01
CA THR A 62 10.79 -3.44 5.16
C THR A 62 11.25 -4.83 5.62
N ALA A 63 11.42 -5.04 6.93
CA ALA A 63 11.80 -6.32 7.50
C ALA A 63 10.76 -7.42 7.21
N GLU A 64 9.47 -7.09 7.28
CA GLU A 64 8.38 -8.00 6.91
C GLU A 64 8.49 -8.40 5.42
N ILE A 65 8.65 -7.44 4.51
CA ILE A 65 8.82 -7.71 3.08
C ILE A 65 10.01 -8.65 2.82
N ILE A 66 11.15 -8.39 3.45
CA ILE A 66 12.35 -9.23 3.35
C ILE A 66 12.05 -10.68 3.75
N SER A 67 11.19 -10.88 4.77
CA SER A 67 10.86 -12.22 5.28
C SER A 67 10.12 -13.11 4.27
N TYR A 68 9.51 -12.53 3.24
CA TYR A 68 8.88 -13.26 2.14
C TYR A 68 9.87 -13.64 1.03
N ALA A 69 11.10 -13.10 1.04
CA ALA A 69 12.10 -13.24 -0.03
C ALA A 69 11.51 -13.00 -1.44
N PRO A 70 10.83 -11.87 -1.67
CA PRO A 70 10.12 -11.61 -2.91
C PRO A 70 11.05 -11.62 -4.12
N ASP A 71 10.51 -12.02 -5.25
CA ASP A 71 11.17 -11.88 -6.55
C ASP A 71 11.05 -10.43 -7.05
N GLU A 72 9.92 -9.80 -6.72
CA GLU A 72 9.62 -8.41 -7.06
C GLU A 72 8.74 -7.78 -5.99
N VAL A 73 8.87 -6.46 -5.80
CA VAL A 73 7.96 -5.66 -4.99
C VAL A 73 7.27 -4.63 -5.87
N ILE A 74 5.95 -4.64 -5.88
CA ILE A 74 5.13 -3.62 -6.54
C ILE A 74 4.61 -2.66 -5.48
N ILE A 75 4.92 -1.38 -5.62
CA ILE A 75 4.43 -0.34 -4.71
C ILE A 75 3.22 0.34 -5.34
N ILE A 76 2.07 0.27 -4.67
CA ILE A 76 0.87 1.02 -5.07
C ILE A 76 0.80 2.31 -4.26
N GLY A 77 0.86 3.44 -4.95
CA GLY A 77 0.84 4.77 -4.35
C GLY A 77 2.10 5.58 -4.59
N GLY A 78 1.95 6.90 -4.62
CA GLY A 78 3.05 7.84 -4.81
C GLY A 78 3.95 7.96 -3.57
N PRO A 79 5.11 8.66 -3.67
CA PRO A 79 6.08 8.79 -2.58
C PRO A 79 5.53 9.55 -1.35
N VAL A 80 4.40 10.23 -1.50
CA VAL A 80 3.69 10.85 -0.38
C VAL A 80 2.90 9.81 0.44
N ALA A 81 2.32 8.81 -0.22
CA ALA A 81 1.53 7.76 0.43
C ALA A 81 2.42 6.62 0.94
N VAL A 82 3.36 6.18 0.12
CA VAL A 82 4.36 5.15 0.46
C VAL A 82 5.75 5.75 0.30
N PRO A 83 6.43 6.11 1.39
CA PRO A 83 7.72 6.80 1.38
C PRO A 83 8.80 6.16 0.50
N GLU A 84 9.68 6.98 -0.06
CA GLU A 84 10.75 6.55 -0.97
C GLU A 84 11.81 5.68 -0.28
N GLU A 85 11.93 5.81 1.02
CA GLU A 85 12.82 4.99 1.84
C GLU A 85 12.59 3.48 1.66
N TYR A 86 11.35 3.06 1.37
CA TYR A 86 11.06 1.65 1.03
C TYR A 86 11.71 1.22 -0.28
N VAL A 87 11.68 2.08 -1.30
CA VAL A 87 12.34 1.81 -2.59
C VAL A 87 13.84 1.69 -2.40
N GLU A 88 14.44 2.66 -1.69
CA GLU A 88 15.87 2.68 -1.41
C GLU A 88 16.33 1.40 -0.70
N ASP A 89 15.62 1.01 0.37
CA ASP A 89 15.98 -0.17 1.16
C ASP A 89 15.92 -1.46 0.34
N LEU A 90 14.83 -1.65 -0.39
CA LEU A 90 14.62 -2.86 -1.18
C LEU A 90 15.60 -2.95 -2.34
N GLN A 91 15.85 -1.84 -3.05
CA GLN A 91 16.83 -1.80 -4.14
C GLN A 91 18.27 -2.00 -3.64
N ASN A 92 18.63 -1.46 -2.46
CA ASN A 92 19.93 -1.71 -1.84
C ASN A 92 20.18 -3.21 -1.58
N LEU A 93 19.13 -3.97 -1.28
CA LEU A 93 19.20 -5.43 -1.14
C LEU A 93 19.19 -6.20 -2.49
N GLY A 94 19.02 -5.49 -3.61
CA GLY A 94 18.94 -6.09 -4.93
C GLY A 94 17.57 -6.68 -5.27
N ILE A 95 16.53 -6.28 -4.55
CA ILE A 95 15.14 -6.63 -4.86
C ILE A 95 14.63 -5.71 -5.97
N SER A 96 13.97 -6.28 -6.98
CA SER A 96 13.30 -5.51 -8.03
C SER A 96 12.11 -4.75 -7.43
N VAL A 97 12.01 -3.46 -7.73
CA VAL A 97 10.90 -2.62 -7.25
C VAL A 97 10.28 -1.87 -8.42
N GLU A 98 8.98 -2.04 -8.60
CA GLU A 98 8.16 -1.24 -9.51
C GLU A 98 7.15 -0.41 -8.72
N ARG A 99 6.91 0.84 -9.13
CA ARG A 99 5.93 1.72 -8.47
C ARG A 99 4.82 2.10 -9.44
N TRP A 100 3.57 1.81 -9.06
CA TRP A 100 2.37 2.13 -9.81
C TRP A 100 1.60 3.26 -9.13
N TRP A 101 1.58 4.43 -9.73
CA TRP A 101 0.97 5.62 -9.15
C TRP A 101 0.63 6.69 -10.19
N GLY A 102 -0.16 7.69 -9.75
CA GLY A 102 -0.49 8.92 -10.46
C GLY A 102 -0.49 10.11 -9.50
N GLN A 103 -0.77 11.31 -10.00
CA GLN A 103 -0.72 12.54 -9.21
C GLN A 103 -1.74 12.59 -8.05
N ASN A 104 -2.77 11.75 -8.12
CA ASN A 104 -3.82 11.61 -7.13
C ASN A 104 -4.36 10.17 -7.14
N ARG A 105 -5.25 9.85 -6.18
CA ARG A 105 -5.82 8.49 -6.05
C ARG A 105 -6.55 7.99 -7.31
N TYR A 106 -7.17 8.88 -8.08
CA TYR A 106 -7.91 8.52 -9.30
C TYR A 106 -6.97 8.16 -10.45
N GLU A 107 -5.86 8.88 -10.58
CA GLU A 107 -4.83 8.57 -11.55
C GLU A 107 -4.01 7.34 -11.13
N THR A 108 -3.80 7.15 -9.83
CA THR A 108 -3.20 5.94 -9.27
C THR A 108 -4.04 4.71 -9.60
N ASP A 109 -5.35 4.77 -9.39
CA ASP A 109 -6.29 3.71 -9.77
C ASP A 109 -6.15 3.32 -11.25
N LEU A 110 -6.22 4.30 -12.14
CA LEU A 110 -6.08 4.05 -13.58
C LEU A 110 -4.71 3.46 -13.96
N ALA A 111 -3.63 3.91 -13.32
CA ALA A 111 -2.30 3.37 -13.54
C ALA A 111 -2.21 1.92 -13.06
N VAL A 112 -2.73 1.64 -11.88
CA VAL A 112 -2.77 0.30 -11.26
C VAL A 112 -3.57 -0.68 -12.12
N ILE A 113 -4.79 -0.34 -12.51
CA ILE A 113 -5.63 -1.18 -13.36
C ILE A 113 -4.95 -1.48 -14.69
N LYS A 114 -4.37 -0.46 -15.34
CA LYS A 114 -3.66 -0.62 -16.61
C LYS A 114 -2.45 -1.56 -16.48
N ASN A 115 -1.59 -1.30 -15.50
CA ASN A 115 -0.36 -2.06 -15.30
C ASN A 115 -0.67 -3.50 -14.86
N ALA A 116 -1.62 -3.69 -13.94
CA ALA A 116 -2.06 -5.01 -13.50
C ALA A 116 -2.65 -5.84 -14.64
N THR A 117 -3.49 -5.23 -15.49
CA THR A 117 -4.08 -5.91 -16.64
C THR A 117 -3.02 -6.41 -17.61
N VAL A 118 -1.98 -5.61 -17.87
CA VAL A 118 -0.88 -5.99 -18.76
C VAL A 118 0.05 -7.02 -18.08
N ARG A 119 0.50 -6.74 -16.85
CA ARG A 119 1.48 -7.56 -16.12
C ARG A 119 0.96 -8.96 -15.81
N PHE A 120 -0.28 -9.04 -15.35
CA PHE A 120 -0.93 -10.29 -14.92
C PHE A 120 -1.91 -10.87 -15.94
N GLN A 121 -2.02 -10.26 -17.12
CA GLN A 121 -2.94 -10.69 -18.18
C GLN A 121 -4.37 -10.91 -17.67
N LEU A 122 -4.87 -9.99 -16.83
CA LEU A 122 -6.15 -10.13 -16.17
C LEU A 122 -7.28 -10.26 -17.19
N GLN A 123 -8.04 -11.35 -17.09
CA GLN A 123 -9.23 -11.59 -17.91
C GLN A 123 -10.43 -10.91 -17.26
N LEU A 124 -10.58 -9.60 -17.50
CA LEU A 124 -11.70 -8.83 -16.97
C LEU A 124 -12.93 -8.93 -17.89
N GLN A 125 -14.11 -8.99 -17.27
CA GLN A 125 -15.39 -8.93 -18.00
C GLN A 125 -15.62 -7.51 -18.53
N ASN A 126 -16.47 -7.37 -19.55
CA ASN A 126 -16.87 -6.07 -20.09
C ASN A 126 -17.89 -5.36 -19.15
N ARG A 127 -17.48 -5.19 -17.88
CA ARG A 127 -18.22 -4.50 -16.83
C ARG A 127 -17.30 -3.58 -16.05
N VAL A 128 -17.78 -2.38 -15.78
CA VAL A 128 -17.06 -1.36 -15.02
C VAL A 128 -17.88 -0.94 -13.82
N ILE A 129 -17.28 -0.98 -12.64
CA ILE A 129 -17.87 -0.50 -11.39
C ILE A 129 -17.25 0.87 -11.08
N LEU A 130 -18.09 1.89 -11.05
CA LEU A 130 -17.70 3.26 -10.75
C LEU A 130 -18.08 3.58 -9.31
N VAL A 131 -17.11 4.01 -8.51
CA VAL A 131 -17.31 4.33 -7.09
C VAL A 131 -16.51 5.59 -6.71
N ALA A 132 -17.06 6.42 -5.82
CA ALA A 132 -16.32 7.60 -5.36
C ALA A 132 -15.09 7.19 -4.55
N GLY A 133 -13.90 7.72 -4.93
CA GLY A 133 -12.62 7.36 -4.31
C GLY A 133 -12.44 7.83 -2.85
N THR A 134 -13.44 8.49 -2.27
CA THR A 134 -13.51 8.89 -0.87
C THR A 134 -14.60 8.15 -0.09
N ASP A 135 -15.31 7.23 -0.72
CA ASP A 135 -16.44 6.51 -0.13
C ASP A 135 -15.99 5.14 0.38
N LEU A 136 -15.52 5.07 1.62
CA LEU A 136 -15.01 3.87 2.26
C LEU A 136 -15.98 2.66 2.10
N ALA A 137 -17.24 2.84 2.49
CA ALA A 137 -18.24 1.79 2.41
C ALA A 137 -18.63 1.43 0.96
N GLY A 138 -18.62 2.43 0.07
CA GLY A 138 -18.81 2.24 -1.38
C GLY A 138 -17.67 1.44 -1.98
N ILE A 139 -16.41 1.76 -1.66
CA ILE A 139 -15.22 1.07 -2.16
C ILE A 139 -15.20 -0.38 -1.68
N GLU A 140 -15.46 -0.65 -0.42
CA GLU A 140 -15.53 -2.01 0.12
C GLU A 140 -16.53 -2.87 -0.65
N LYS A 141 -17.74 -2.35 -0.87
CA LYS A 141 -18.78 -3.06 -1.59
C LYS A 141 -18.46 -3.22 -3.08
N ALA A 142 -17.86 -2.20 -3.70
CA ALA A 142 -17.40 -2.23 -5.09
C ALA A 142 -16.31 -3.30 -5.28
N LEU A 143 -15.36 -3.41 -4.34
CA LEU A 143 -14.30 -4.42 -4.34
C LEU A 143 -14.88 -5.84 -4.32
N GLN A 144 -15.81 -6.13 -3.39
CA GLN A 144 -16.47 -7.44 -3.29
C GLN A 144 -17.16 -7.82 -4.60
N LEU A 145 -17.85 -6.86 -5.23
CA LEU A 145 -18.54 -7.07 -6.48
C LEU A 145 -17.54 -7.24 -7.64
N ALA A 146 -16.50 -6.41 -7.72
CA ALA A 146 -15.50 -6.45 -8.76
C ALA A 146 -14.73 -7.77 -8.79
N ILE A 147 -14.36 -8.31 -7.63
CA ILE A 147 -13.69 -9.61 -7.51
C ILE A 147 -14.63 -10.72 -7.96
N ARG A 148 -15.87 -10.74 -7.45
CA ARG A 148 -16.85 -11.79 -7.78
C ARG A 148 -17.18 -11.85 -9.27
N GLU A 149 -17.31 -10.69 -9.91
CA GLU A 149 -17.74 -10.58 -11.30
C GLU A 149 -16.58 -10.38 -12.27
N ARG A 150 -15.33 -10.39 -11.78
CA ARG A 150 -14.12 -10.05 -12.55
C ARG A 150 -14.30 -8.73 -13.31
N ALA A 151 -15.00 -7.79 -12.71
CA ALA A 151 -15.29 -6.48 -13.27
C ALA A 151 -14.16 -5.50 -13.00
N MET A 152 -13.97 -4.50 -13.87
CA MET A 152 -13.05 -3.41 -13.63
C MET A 152 -13.63 -2.46 -12.58
N ILE A 153 -12.84 -2.11 -11.56
CA ILE A 153 -13.20 -1.07 -10.60
C ILE A 153 -12.53 0.24 -11.00
N VAL A 154 -13.26 1.34 -10.96
CA VAL A 154 -12.71 2.68 -11.31
C VAL A 154 -13.18 3.69 -10.28
N LEU A 155 -12.21 4.35 -9.66
CA LEU A 155 -12.45 5.42 -8.69
C LEU A 155 -12.80 6.73 -9.41
N VAL A 156 -13.84 7.40 -8.94
CA VAL A 156 -14.34 8.66 -9.53
C VAL A 156 -14.53 9.76 -8.48
N ASN A 157 -14.57 11.00 -8.94
CA ASN A 157 -14.90 12.19 -8.15
C ASN A 157 -15.78 13.16 -8.95
N GLN A 158 -16.08 14.30 -8.35
CA GLN A 158 -16.90 15.35 -9.00
C GLN A 158 -16.26 15.93 -10.27
N THR A 159 -14.95 15.87 -10.44
CA THR A 159 -14.24 16.39 -11.62
C THR A 159 -13.91 15.32 -12.65
N THR A 160 -14.24 14.07 -12.36
CA THR A 160 -13.96 12.93 -13.26
C THR A 160 -14.68 13.11 -14.60
N ASN A 161 -13.94 12.87 -15.69
CA ASN A 161 -14.46 12.80 -17.04
C ASN A 161 -14.45 11.34 -17.52
N ILE A 162 -15.65 10.74 -17.60
CA ILE A 162 -15.81 9.32 -17.93
C ILE A 162 -15.34 9.01 -19.35
N THR A 163 -15.54 9.90 -20.31
CA THR A 163 -15.10 9.71 -21.70
C THR A 163 -13.58 9.54 -21.77
N LYS A 164 -12.83 10.40 -21.07
CA LYS A 164 -11.36 10.28 -21.01
C LYS A 164 -10.90 8.98 -20.33
N ILE A 165 -11.61 8.53 -19.31
CA ILE A 165 -11.31 7.23 -18.66
C ILE A 165 -11.51 6.08 -19.62
N MET A 166 -12.63 6.06 -20.34
CA MET A 166 -12.92 5.03 -21.33
C MET A 166 -11.86 4.98 -22.43
N GLU A 167 -11.44 6.14 -22.94
CA GLU A 167 -10.36 6.23 -23.93
C GLU A 167 -9.03 5.68 -23.38
N ARG A 168 -8.64 6.09 -22.18
CA ARG A 168 -7.38 5.65 -21.53
C ARG A 168 -7.34 4.14 -21.26
N LEU A 169 -8.46 3.57 -20.84
CA LEU A 169 -8.59 2.14 -20.56
C LEU A 169 -9.03 1.33 -21.79
N ARG A 170 -9.23 1.99 -22.94
CA ARG A 170 -9.71 1.39 -24.20
C ARG A 170 -11.00 0.59 -23.99
N LEU A 171 -11.88 1.08 -23.13
CA LEU A 171 -13.16 0.47 -22.84
C LEU A 171 -14.11 0.72 -24.01
N ARG A 172 -14.76 -0.35 -24.46
CA ARG A 172 -15.89 -0.25 -25.40
C ARG A 172 -17.18 -0.04 -24.60
N ALA A 173 -18.25 0.40 -25.26
CA ALA A 173 -19.57 0.47 -24.66
C ALA A 173 -19.89 -0.86 -23.96
N GLY A 174 -20.23 -0.82 -22.68
CA GLY A 174 -20.38 -2.00 -21.83
C GLY A 174 -21.37 -1.79 -20.70
N ASN A 175 -21.36 -2.70 -19.75
CA ASN A 175 -22.19 -2.64 -18.56
C ASN A 175 -21.48 -1.80 -17.48
N PHE A 176 -22.14 -0.75 -17.01
CA PHE A 176 -21.68 0.09 -15.93
C PHE A 176 -22.50 -0.13 -14.66
N THR A 177 -21.82 -0.21 -13.53
CA THR A 177 -22.46 -0.19 -12.22
C THR A 177 -21.96 1.02 -11.46
N ILE A 178 -22.87 1.95 -11.14
CA ILE A 178 -22.57 3.10 -10.29
C ILE A 178 -22.84 2.70 -8.85
N MET A 179 -21.85 2.83 -7.98
CA MET A 179 -21.97 2.44 -6.58
C MET A 179 -21.62 3.60 -5.65
N GLY A 180 -22.45 3.87 -4.65
CA GLY A 180 -22.19 4.92 -3.69
C GLY A 180 -23.13 4.92 -2.50
N THR A 181 -22.73 5.66 -1.48
CA THR A 181 -23.52 5.98 -0.28
C THR A 181 -24.26 7.32 -0.47
N PRO A 182 -25.20 7.67 0.40
CA PRO A 182 -25.80 9.00 0.40
C PRO A 182 -24.80 10.15 0.48
N PHE A 183 -23.62 9.92 1.09
CA PHE A 183 -22.53 10.88 1.16
C PHE A 183 -21.99 11.29 -0.23
N THR A 184 -22.00 10.38 -1.19
CA THR A 184 -21.43 10.58 -2.54
C THR A 184 -22.49 10.81 -3.61
N ASN A 185 -23.75 10.99 -3.24
CA ASN A 185 -24.88 11.07 -4.16
C ASN A 185 -24.69 12.11 -5.29
N GLN A 186 -24.16 13.30 -4.99
CA GLN A 186 -23.92 14.32 -6.02
C GLN A 186 -22.89 13.87 -7.07
N THR A 187 -21.81 13.20 -6.64
CA THR A 187 -20.80 12.64 -7.54
C THR A 187 -21.44 11.56 -8.44
N MET A 188 -22.25 10.67 -7.85
CA MET A 188 -22.91 9.58 -8.58
C MET A 188 -23.91 10.11 -9.59
N LEU A 189 -24.69 11.13 -9.26
CA LEU A 189 -25.63 11.79 -10.18
C LEU A 189 -24.90 12.35 -11.41
N ARG A 190 -23.81 13.09 -11.20
CA ARG A 190 -23.01 13.65 -12.28
C ARG A 190 -22.40 12.58 -13.19
N ILE A 191 -21.85 11.50 -12.61
CA ILE A 191 -21.30 10.37 -13.37
C ILE A 191 -22.40 9.72 -14.23
N ARG A 192 -23.59 9.53 -13.69
CA ARG A 192 -24.74 9.00 -14.42
C ARG A 192 -25.14 9.89 -15.60
N GLU A 193 -25.16 11.21 -15.42
CA GLU A 193 -25.45 12.16 -16.48
C GLU A 193 -24.42 12.03 -17.61
N GLN A 194 -23.13 12.02 -17.31
CA GLN A 194 -22.07 11.83 -18.29
C GLN A 194 -22.22 10.51 -19.06
N LEU A 195 -22.55 9.40 -18.38
CA LEU A 195 -22.78 8.11 -19.04
C LEU A 195 -23.97 8.18 -20.01
N ARG A 196 -25.07 8.83 -19.63
CA ARG A 196 -26.25 9.01 -20.48
C ARG A 196 -25.98 9.88 -21.70
N GLU A 197 -25.19 10.93 -21.56
CA GLU A 197 -24.85 11.85 -22.64
C GLU A 197 -23.91 11.22 -23.68
N HIS A 198 -22.94 10.43 -23.23
CA HIS A 198 -21.87 9.94 -24.09
C HIS A 198 -22.07 8.51 -24.58
N LEU A 199 -22.91 7.72 -23.92
CA LEU A 199 -23.13 6.29 -24.20
C LEU A 199 -24.60 6.03 -24.48
N LYS A 200 -25.03 6.23 -25.71
CA LYS A 200 -26.43 6.02 -26.13
C LYS A 200 -26.96 4.60 -25.87
N GLU A 201 -26.08 3.62 -25.72
CA GLU A 201 -26.42 2.18 -25.57
C GLU A 201 -25.73 1.54 -24.35
N CYS A 202 -25.48 2.26 -23.26
CA CYS A 202 -24.92 1.63 -22.08
C CYS A 202 -26.02 1.06 -21.17
N ASN A 203 -25.77 -0.13 -20.66
CA ASN A 203 -26.56 -0.69 -19.56
C ASN A 203 -25.95 -0.16 -18.25
N CYS A 204 -26.67 0.74 -17.57
CA CYS A 204 -26.22 1.35 -16.34
C CYS A 204 -27.10 0.91 -15.18
N THR A 205 -26.53 0.21 -14.20
CA THR A 205 -27.18 -0.16 -12.94
C THR A 205 -26.64 0.69 -11.80
N GLU A 206 -27.50 0.97 -10.81
CA GLU A 206 -27.13 1.74 -9.62
C GLU A 206 -27.27 0.86 -8.38
N ILE A 207 -26.26 0.89 -7.52
CA ILE A 207 -26.27 0.20 -6.24
C ILE A 207 -26.05 1.25 -5.14
N HIS A 208 -27.08 1.43 -4.32
CA HIS A 208 -27.01 2.29 -3.15
C HIS A 208 -26.54 1.48 -1.94
N VAL A 209 -25.47 1.95 -1.31
CA VAL A 209 -24.93 1.37 -0.08
C VAL A 209 -25.57 2.07 1.11
N ASN A 210 -26.39 1.35 1.86
CA ASN A 210 -27.06 1.90 3.03
C ASN A 210 -26.02 2.22 4.13
N MET A 211 -26.21 3.37 4.77
CA MET A 211 -25.41 3.79 5.91
C MET A 211 -25.96 3.17 7.19
N THR A 212 -25.17 2.29 7.79
CA THR A 212 -25.48 1.64 9.08
C THR A 212 -24.65 2.23 10.21
N ALA A 213 -25.06 1.98 11.47
CA ALA A 213 -24.27 2.35 12.64
C ALA A 213 -22.86 1.77 12.55
N GLU A 214 -22.73 0.52 12.15
CA GLU A 214 -21.45 -0.18 12.03
C GLU A 214 -20.48 0.52 11.06
N ARG A 215 -20.94 0.90 9.86
CA ARG A 215 -20.14 1.63 8.88
C ARG A 215 -19.74 3.04 9.32
N ALA A 216 -20.64 3.72 10.02
CA ALA A 216 -20.34 5.03 10.58
C ALA A 216 -19.29 4.92 11.69
N LEU A 217 -19.38 3.88 12.53
CA LEU A 217 -18.39 3.62 13.58
C LEU A 217 -17.03 3.26 12.99
N GLU A 218 -16.98 2.43 11.96
CA GLU A 218 -15.74 2.09 11.27
C GLU A 218 -15.06 3.34 10.68
N ALA A 219 -15.81 4.23 10.03
CA ALA A 219 -15.28 5.48 9.51
C ALA A 219 -14.71 6.38 10.63
N ILE A 220 -15.37 6.45 11.80
CA ILE A 220 -14.87 7.17 12.98
C ILE A 220 -13.55 6.55 13.47
N GLN A 221 -13.47 5.24 13.59
CA GLN A 221 -12.26 4.56 14.05
C GLN A 221 -11.06 4.77 13.09
N VAL A 222 -11.32 4.72 11.79
CA VAL A 222 -10.30 5.00 10.77
C VAL A 222 -9.83 6.46 10.85
N ALA A 223 -10.75 7.40 11.07
CA ALA A 223 -10.42 8.82 11.26
C ALA A 223 -9.62 9.06 12.55
N GLU A 224 -9.98 8.40 13.66
CA GLU A 224 -9.25 8.45 14.93
C GLU A 224 -7.79 7.99 14.75
N LYS A 225 -7.58 6.86 14.08
CA LYS A 225 -6.25 6.34 13.82
C LYS A 225 -5.42 7.32 12.97
N ALA A 226 -6.00 7.86 11.89
CA ALA A 226 -5.32 8.83 11.04
C ALA A 226 -4.96 10.11 11.81
N LEU A 227 -5.87 10.58 12.69
CA LEU A 227 -5.65 11.76 13.51
C LEU A 227 -4.56 11.53 14.57
N THR A 228 -4.49 10.36 15.18
CA THR A 228 -3.42 10.01 16.12
C THR A 228 -2.05 10.10 15.45
N THR A 229 -1.89 9.46 14.29
CA THR A 229 -0.65 9.54 13.50
C THR A 229 -0.31 10.98 13.11
N ALA A 230 -1.30 11.77 12.71
CA ALA A 230 -1.12 13.18 12.36
C ALA A 230 -0.61 14.01 13.55
N LYS A 231 -1.16 13.78 14.75
CA LYS A 231 -0.74 14.45 16.00
C LYS A 231 0.71 14.14 16.35
N GLU A 232 1.08 12.88 16.35
CA GLU A 232 2.46 12.43 16.64
C GLU A 232 3.50 13.09 15.71
N LEU A 233 3.17 13.24 14.44
CA LEU A 233 4.04 13.92 13.49
C LEU A 233 4.03 15.44 13.68
N ALA A 234 2.88 16.02 14.02
CA ALA A 234 2.72 17.46 14.24
C ALA A 234 3.57 18.00 15.40
N GLU A 235 3.85 17.18 16.42
CA GLU A 235 4.74 17.56 17.54
C GLU A 235 6.15 17.92 17.07
N ASN A 236 6.58 17.42 15.92
CA ASN A 236 7.92 17.61 15.37
C ASN A 236 7.99 18.67 14.25
N THR A 237 6.94 19.47 14.06
CA THR A 237 6.89 20.56 13.09
C THR A 237 6.48 21.89 13.73
N THR A 238 6.98 22.98 13.19
CA THR A 238 6.59 24.34 13.57
C THR A 238 5.70 25.01 12.51
N ASN A 239 5.17 24.24 11.57
CA ASN A 239 4.35 24.75 10.48
C ASN A 239 2.96 25.15 10.99
N PRO A 240 2.59 26.46 10.99
CA PRO A 240 1.31 26.90 11.53
C PRO A 240 0.09 26.38 10.75
N ALA A 241 0.28 25.99 9.48
CA ALA A 241 -0.81 25.38 8.70
C ALA A 241 -1.16 23.98 9.25
N VAL A 242 -0.18 23.25 9.79
CA VAL A 242 -0.39 21.93 10.41
C VAL A 242 -1.31 22.05 11.61
N GLU A 243 -1.04 22.97 12.54
CA GLU A 243 -1.85 23.19 13.74
C GLU A 243 -3.31 23.56 13.40
N ASN A 244 -3.49 24.49 12.46
CA ASN A 244 -4.83 24.91 12.04
C ASN A 244 -5.63 23.76 11.42
N ILE A 245 -5.05 22.97 10.53
CA ILE A 245 -5.72 21.84 9.87
C ILE A 245 -6.04 20.76 10.91
N LEU A 246 -5.11 20.49 11.84
CA LEU A 246 -5.29 19.53 12.91
C LEU A 246 -6.50 19.87 13.79
N THR A 247 -6.60 21.13 14.23
CA THR A 247 -7.74 21.62 15.02
C THR A 247 -9.08 21.42 14.29
N ILE A 248 -9.10 21.66 12.97
CA ILE A 248 -10.33 21.45 12.19
C ILE A 248 -10.64 19.94 12.09
N ALA A 249 -9.63 19.09 11.93
CA ALA A 249 -9.82 17.64 11.88
C ALA A 249 -10.36 17.09 13.21
N GLU A 250 -9.83 17.55 14.34
CA GLU A 250 -10.30 17.18 15.68
C GLU A 250 -11.76 17.54 15.88
N LYS A 251 -12.13 18.77 15.55
CA LYS A 251 -13.51 19.23 15.66
C LYS A 251 -14.46 18.40 14.81
N GLN A 252 -14.08 18.10 13.57
CA GLN A 252 -14.90 17.27 12.69
C GLN A 252 -15.07 15.84 13.21
N LEU A 253 -14.04 15.28 13.84
CA LEU A 253 -14.13 13.97 14.46
C LEU A 253 -15.06 13.97 15.69
N GLU A 254 -15.03 15.03 16.52
CA GLU A 254 -15.96 15.24 17.63
C GLU A 254 -17.40 15.36 17.13
N ASP A 255 -17.63 16.22 16.14
CA ASP A 255 -18.95 16.38 15.50
C ASP A 255 -19.45 15.05 14.89
N ALA A 256 -18.53 14.21 14.36
CA ALA A 256 -18.87 12.89 13.84
C ALA A 256 -19.37 11.95 14.95
N LYS A 257 -18.71 11.94 16.12
CA LYS A 257 -19.12 11.15 17.28
C LYS A 257 -20.47 11.58 17.83
N ASP A 258 -20.71 12.89 17.89
CA ASP A 258 -21.99 13.44 18.33
C ASP A 258 -23.14 13.10 17.38
N ALA A 259 -22.88 13.16 16.07
CA ALA A 259 -23.84 12.73 15.06
C ALA A 259 -24.13 11.22 15.17
N TYR A 260 -23.10 10.41 15.42
CA TYR A 260 -23.25 8.97 15.65
C TYR A 260 -24.14 8.67 16.87
N ASN A 261 -23.84 9.30 18.00
CA ASN A 261 -24.60 9.16 19.24
C ASN A 261 -26.07 9.62 19.09
N SER A 262 -26.31 10.55 18.18
CA SER A 262 -27.65 11.02 17.82
C SER A 262 -28.37 10.16 16.79
N GLY A 263 -27.80 9.03 16.38
CA GLY A 263 -28.37 8.12 15.36
C GLY A 263 -28.29 8.65 13.92
N LYS A 264 -27.57 9.75 13.67
CA LYS A 264 -27.41 10.38 12.35
C LYS A 264 -26.21 9.77 11.60
N TYR A 265 -26.26 8.47 11.32
CA TYR A 265 -25.12 7.70 10.81
C TYR A 265 -24.54 8.22 9.49
N GLY A 266 -25.39 8.71 8.57
CA GLY A 266 -24.91 9.33 7.32
C GLY A 266 -24.09 10.59 7.52
N LEU A 267 -24.49 11.45 8.47
CA LEU A 267 -23.75 12.66 8.85
C LEU A 267 -22.45 12.29 9.57
N ALA A 268 -22.51 11.35 10.53
CA ALA A 268 -21.34 10.85 11.25
C ALA A 268 -20.28 10.32 10.28
N TYR A 269 -20.68 9.51 9.32
CA TYR A 269 -19.80 8.99 8.29
C TYR A 269 -19.11 10.09 7.48
N GLY A 270 -19.90 11.06 6.96
CA GLY A 270 -19.36 12.16 6.15
C GLY A 270 -18.35 13.01 6.92
N LEU A 271 -18.65 13.34 8.18
CA LEU A 271 -17.75 14.10 9.06
C LEU A 271 -16.47 13.32 9.39
N ALA A 272 -16.56 12.02 9.65
CA ALA A 272 -15.40 11.17 9.91
C ALA A 272 -14.48 11.10 8.68
N ILE A 273 -15.02 10.93 7.47
CA ILE A 273 -14.23 10.95 6.23
C ILE A 273 -13.56 12.30 6.00
N ALA A 274 -14.25 13.41 6.32
CA ALA A 274 -13.67 14.75 6.21
C ALA A 274 -12.53 14.97 7.23
N ALA A 275 -12.68 14.50 8.47
CA ALA A 275 -11.64 14.53 9.50
C ALA A 275 -10.40 13.73 9.07
N LYS A 276 -10.60 12.49 8.60
CA LYS A 276 -9.53 11.64 8.07
C LYS A 276 -8.75 12.33 6.95
N SER A 277 -9.45 12.88 5.97
CA SER A 277 -8.80 13.55 4.84
C SER A 277 -7.91 14.72 5.28
N LYS A 278 -8.30 15.46 6.33
CA LYS A 278 -7.48 16.53 6.90
C LYS A 278 -6.29 15.99 7.68
N ALA A 279 -6.49 14.92 8.45
CA ALA A 279 -5.39 14.24 9.13
C ALA A 279 -4.31 13.77 8.14
N GLU A 280 -4.69 13.20 6.99
CA GLU A 280 -3.76 12.83 5.91
C GLU A 280 -2.98 14.06 5.37
N VAL A 281 -3.64 15.23 5.23
CA VAL A 281 -2.94 16.47 4.83
C VAL A 281 -1.92 16.90 5.89
N VAL A 282 -2.25 16.82 7.17
CA VAL A 282 -1.32 17.12 8.28
C VAL A 282 -0.13 16.17 8.24
N THR A 283 -0.38 14.87 8.13
CA THR A 283 0.68 13.84 8.02
C THR A 283 1.65 14.14 6.87
N ARG A 284 1.13 14.54 5.71
CA ARG A 284 1.96 14.92 4.56
C ARG A 284 2.82 16.15 4.85
N LEU A 285 2.22 17.24 5.35
CA LEU A 285 2.94 18.49 5.60
C LEU A 285 4.01 18.32 6.67
N ALA A 286 3.67 17.67 7.79
CA ALA A 286 4.61 17.39 8.86
C ALA A 286 5.73 16.45 8.40
N GLY A 287 5.42 15.41 7.65
CA GLY A 287 6.38 14.48 7.10
C GLY A 287 7.37 15.14 6.12
N GLU A 288 6.90 16.08 5.28
CA GLU A 288 7.77 16.87 4.40
C GLU A 288 8.76 17.75 5.20
N ASP A 289 8.29 18.39 6.28
CA ASP A 289 9.15 19.25 7.11
C ASP A 289 10.16 18.43 7.90
N ILE A 290 9.76 17.32 8.50
CA ILE A 290 10.66 16.37 9.18
C ILE A 290 11.72 15.84 8.20
N ARG A 291 11.34 15.48 6.98
CA ARG A 291 12.28 15.01 5.96
C ARG A 291 13.32 16.08 5.62
N LYS A 292 12.87 17.34 5.40
CA LYS A 292 13.79 18.47 5.15
C LYS A 292 14.76 18.69 6.31
N MET A 293 14.30 18.57 7.56
CA MET A 293 15.14 18.70 8.75
C MET A 293 16.22 17.61 8.81
N ILE A 294 15.83 16.36 8.56
CA ILE A 294 16.75 15.20 8.55
C ILE A 294 17.79 15.35 7.43
N MET A 295 17.37 15.74 6.23
CA MET A 295 18.29 15.91 5.09
C MET A 295 19.35 17.00 5.30
N ARG A 296 19.10 17.98 6.19
CA ARG A 296 20.05 19.04 6.54
C ARG A 296 21.03 18.65 7.63
N ASN A 297 20.81 17.52 8.31
CA ASN A 297 21.63 17.10 9.44
C ASN A 297 22.22 15.72 9.19
N THR A 298 23.52 15.68 8.88
CA THR A 298 24.24 14.44 8.55
C THR A 298 24.16 13.39 9.66
N LYS A 299 24.26 13.82 10.92
CA LYS A 299 24.13 12.92 12.07
C LYS A 299 22.76 12.26 12.12
N MET A 300 21.69 13.05 12.05
CA MET A 300 20.31 12.53 12.07
C MET A 300 20.03 11.59 10.88
N LYS A 301 20.59 11.91 9.70
CA LYS A 301 20.47 11.05 8.52
C LYS A 301 21.10 9.68 8.77
N LEU A 302 22.34 9.66 9.28
CA LEU A 302 23.06 8.42 9.57
C LEU A 302 22.39 7.60 10.67
N GLU A 303 21.92 8.25 11.75
CA GLU A 303 21.21 7.59 12.85
C GLU A 303 19.90 6.94 12.34
N ARG A 304 19.13 7.63 11.50
CA ARG A 304 17.91 7.07 10.88
C ARG A 304 18.22 5.90 9.96
N GLU A 305 19.28 6.00 9.18
CA GLU A 305 19.74 4.92 8.30
C GLU A 305 20.18 3.69 9.10
N LEU A 306 20.85 3.88 10.24
CA LEU A 306 21.20 2.79 11.15
C LEU A 306 19.97 2.04 11.66
N VAL A 307 18.92 2.75 12.05
CA VAL A 307 17.66 2.12 12.51
C VAL A 307 17.04 1.26 11.40
N ARG A 308 17.07 1.75 10.14
CA ARG A 308 16.58 1.01 8.96
C ARG A 308 17.35 -0.29 8.77
N VAL A 309 18.68 -0.20 8.74
CA VAL A 309 19.58 -1.33 8.53
C VAL A 309 19.49 -2.34 9.69
N GLU A 310 19.39 -1.86 10.93
CA GLU A 310 19.25 -2.71 12.10
C GLU A 310 18.00 -3.59 12.04
N ALA A 311 16.88 -3.07 11.58
CA ALA A 311 15.66 -3.85 11.37
C ALA A 311 15.86 -4.96 10.31
N GLN A 312 16.58 -4.65 9.21
CA GLN A 312 16.92 -5.61 8.16
C GLN A 312 17.85 -6.72 8.68
N ILE A 313 18.88 -6.36 9.44
CA ILE A 313 19.80 -7.33 10.06
C ILE A 313 19.05 -8.28 10.99
N ARG A 314 18.21 -7.74 11.89
CA ARG A 314 17.43 -8.55 12.85
C ARG A 314 16.52 -9.57 12.18
N VAL A 315 15.89 -9.22 11.07
CA VAL A 315 15.03 -10.18 10.36
C VAL A 315 15.84 -11.24 9.65
N MET A 316 16.94 -10.88 9.00
CA MET A 316 17.85 -11.82 8.34
C MET A 316 18.44 -12.83 9.34
N GLU A 317 18.89 -12.36 10.50
CA GLU A 317 19.43 -13.19 11.58
C GLU A 317 18.37 -14.20 12.08
N ARG A 318 17.14 -13.74 12.37
CA ARG A 318 16.03 -14.63 12.78
C ARG A 318 15.70 -15.68 11.73
N LEU A 319 15.90 -15.37 10.46
CA LEU A 319 15.70 -16.29 9.35
C LEU A 319 16.89 -17.23 9.13
N GLY A 320 17.98 -17.06 9.91
CA GLY A 320 19.16 -17.93 9.87
C GLY A 320 20.17 -17.53 8.79
N VAL A 321 20.11 -16.30 8.31
CA VAL A 321 21.13 -15.73 7.42
C VAL A 321 22.32 -15.29 8.29
N ASN A 322 23.56 -15.59 7.85
CA ASN A 322 24.74 -15.12 8.55
C ASN A 322 24.95 -13.62 8.31
N VAL A 323 24.85 -12.83 9.35
CA VAL A 323 24.99 -11.36 9.34
C VAL A 323 26.15 -10.85 10.22
N THR A 324 27.10 -11.73 10.55
CA THR A 324 28.18 -11.42 11.51
C THR A 324 29.01 -10.19 11.08
N VAL A 325 29.38 -10.09 9.80
CA VAL A 325 30.15 -8.96 9.28
C VAL A 325 29.30 -7.68 9.28
N ALA A 326 28.02 -7.78 8.93
CA ALA A 326 27.09 -6.64 8.96
C ALA A 326 26.95 -6.07 10.39
N LEU A 327 26.85 -6.92 11.42
CA LEU A 327 26.80 -6.51 12.82
C LEU A 327 28.10 -5.79 13.24
N GLN A 328 29.26 -6.28 12.83
CA GLN A 328 30.55 -5.64 13.13
C GLN A 328 30.65 -4.24 12.48
N LEU A 329 30.25 -4.11 11.22
CA LEU A 329 30.24 -2.82 10.52
C LEU A 329 29.26 -1.84 11.19
N MET A 330 28.07 -2.31 11.61
CA MET A 330 27.10 -1.48 12.31
C MET A 330 27.68 -0.91 13.62
N GLU A 331 28.41 -1.70 14.43
CA GLU A 331 29.04 -1.20 15.65
C GLU A 331 30.17 -0.18 15.35
N GLN A 332 30.92 -0.37 14.28
CA GLN A 332 31.94 0.61 13.84
C GLN A 332 31.28 1.95 13.43
N ILE A 333 30.14 1.89 12.72
CA ILE A 333 29.39 3.09 12.33
C ILE A 333 28.87 3.83 13.58
N LYS A 334 28.29 3.09 14.55
CA LYS A 334 27.83 3.68 15.81
C LYS A 334 28.98 4.36 16.56
N ALA A 335 30.18 3.77 16.57
CA ALA A 335 31.36 4.36 17.18
C ALA A 335 31.79 5.64 16.44
N ALA A 336 31.85 5.64 15.11
CA ALA A 336 32.21 6.80 14.30
C ALA A 336 31.23 7.97 14.53
N ILE A 337 29.91 7.69 14.54
CA ILE A 337 28.89 8.72 14.84
C ILE A 337 29.07 9.31 16.24
N ARG A 338 29.36 8.49 17.27
CA ARG A 338 29.60 8.95 18.63
C ARG A 338 30.82 9.86 18.73
N ASN A 339 31.85 9.59 17.93
CA ASN A 339 33.08 10.39 17.87
C ASN A 339 32.94 11.64 16.97
N GLY A 340 31.81 11.84 16.31
CA GLY A 340 31.59 12.96 15.38
C GLY A 340 32.26 12.77 14.01
N ASP A 341 32.81 11.61 13.72
CA ASP A 341 33.47 11.28 12.45
C ASP A 341 32.43 10.78 11.44
N TYR A 342 31.71 11.74 10.87
CA TYR A 342 30.59 11.44 9.95
C TYR A 342 31.07 10.97 8.57
N ASP A 343 32.27 11.34 8.15
CA ASP A 343 32.83 10.91 6.87
C ASP A 343 33.14 9.40 6.90
N THR A 344 33.86 8.95 7.94
CA THR A 344 34.07 7.51 8.18
C THR A 344 32.77 6.75 8.36
N ALA A 345 31.79 7.33 9.07
CA ALA A 345 30.48 6.70 9.23
C ALA A 345 29.76 6.51 7.90
N GLN A 346 29.84 7.47 6.96
CA GLN A 346 29.24 7.35 5.62
C GLN A 346 29.94 6.26 4.79
N GLU A 347 31.26 6.20 4.79
CA GLU A 347 32.01 5.15 4.08
C GLU A 347 31.67 3.75 4.59
N LEU A 348 31.60 3.59 5.90
CA LEU A 348 31.21 2.33 6.53
C LEU A 348 29.76 1.96 6.22
N MET A 349 28.85 2.95 6.12
CA MET A 349 27.45 2.72 5.75
C MET A 349 27.33 2.17 4.34
N ILE A 350 28.12 2.64 3.39
CA ILE A 350 28.17 2.10 2.03
C ILE A 350 28.60 0.62 2.06
N LYS A 351 29.67 0.30 2.78
CA LYS A 351 30.15 -1.09 2.94
C LYS A 351 29.10 -1.98 3.60
N LEU A 352 28.39 -1.46 4.60
CA LEU A 352 27.33 -2.19 5.29
C LEU A 352 26.17 -2.54 4.35
N ARG A 353 25.78 -1.64 3.45
CA ARG A 353 24.72 -1.90 2.44
C ARG A 353 25.15 -2.98 1.45
N GLU A 354 26.40 -2.95 0.98
CA GLU A 354 26.94 -3.98 0.08
C GLU A 354 26.97 -5.35 0.76
N GLU A 355 27.40 -5.40 2.02
CA GLU A 355 27.41 -6.62 2.83
C GLU A 355 26.00 -7.16 3.04
N LEU A 356 25.02 -6.31 3.38
CA LEU A 356 23.63 -6.73 3.55
C LEU A 356 23.02 -7.28 2.26
N ARG A 357 23.33 -6.66 1.14
CA ARG A 357 22.93 -7.19 -0.18
C ARG A 357 23.50 -8.59 -0.40
N THR A 358 24.78 -8.78 -0.11
CA THR A 358 25.46 -10.07 -0.22
C THR A 358 24.82 -11.12 0.69
N CYS A 359 24.58 -10.76 1.97
CA CYS A 359 23.92 -11.61 2.95
C CYS A 359 22.50 -12.00 2.48
N TYR A 360 21.71 -11.04 2.00
CA TYR A 360 20.35 -11.28 1.54
C TYR A 360 20.32 -12.22 0.33
N LEU A 361 21.14 -11.96 -0.70
CA LEU A 361 21.18 -12.78 -1.90
C LEU A 361 21.65 -14.21 -1.61
N ALA A 362 22.68 -14.38 -0.77
CA ALA A 362 23.14 -15.69 -0.33
C ALA A 362 22.10 -16.43 0.53
N GLY A 363 21.42 -15.70 1.42
CA GLY A 363 20.42 -16.23 2.33
C GLY A 363 19.03 -16.44 1.72
N ARG A 364 18.77 -15.94 0.53
CA ARG A 364 17.42 -15.92 -0.08
C ARG A 364 16.79 -17.31 -0.19
N GLY A 365 17.56 -18.32 -0.51
CA GLY A 365 17.10 -19.73 -0.55
C GLY A 365 16.63 -20.23 0.82
N ILE A 366 17.34 -19.86 1.89
CA ILE A 366 16.99 -20.21 3.28
C ILE A 366 15.68 -19.52 3.68
N ILE A 367 15.54 -18.23 3.33
CA ILE A 367 14.36 -17.43 3.63
C ILE A 367 13.13 -18.02 2.91
N LYS A 368 13.22 -18.29 1.60
CA LYS A 368 12.15 -18.92 0.82
C LYS A 368 11.74 -20.27 1.40
N GLY A 369 12.69 -21.09 1.81
CA GLY A 369 12.40 -22.39 2.44
C GLY A 369 11.60 -22.27 3.75
N LYS A 370 11.84 -21.22 4.55
CA LYS A 370 11.10 -20.95 5.80
C LYS A 370 9.74 -20.30 5.55
N ALA A 371 9.62 -19.41 4.56
CA ALA A 371 8.36 -18.75 4.21
C ALA A 371 7.29 -19.73 3.73
N HIS A 372 7.68 -20.86 3.14
CA HIS A 372 6.78 -21.91 2.67
C HIS A 372 6.41 -22.94 3.75
N MET A 373 6.93 -22.83 4.97
CA MET A 373 6.44 -23.66 6.08
C MET A 373 5.05 -23.17 6.52
N PRO A 374 4.02 -24.02 6.53
CA PRO A 374 2.71 -23.64 7.00
C PRO A 374 2.83 -23.13 8.43
N VAL A 375 2.46 -21.88 8.67
CA VAL A 375 2.31 -21.33 10.02
C VAL A 375 1.29 -22.21 10.71
N ARG A 376 1.74 -23.09 11.62
CA ARG A 376 0.82 -23.79 12.53
C ARG A 376 0.03 -22.70 13.25
N ARG A 377 -1.24 -22.52 12.88
CA ARG A 377 -2.18 -21.71 13.66
C ARG A 377 -2.06 -22.19 15.11
N ARG A 378 -1.47 -21.37 15.97
CA ARG A 378 -1.68 -21.51 17.40
C ARG A 378 -3.16 -21.19 17.61
N GLU A 379 -3.94 -22.22 17.81
CA GLU A 379 -5.25 -22.08 18.44
C GLU A 379 -5.01 -21.38 19.76
N GLN A 380 -5.48 -20.15 19.88
CA GLN A 380 -5.58 -19.50 21.18
C GLN A 380 -6.78 -20.13 21.92
N PRO A 381 -6.60 -20.46 23.18
CA PRO A 381 -7.66 -21.04 24.04
C PRO A 381 -8.78 -20.03 24.32
#